data_f41fd2050ddead91a160617a40a9eea8
#
_entry.id   f41fd2050ddead91a160617a40a9eea8
#
_cell.length_a   1.000
_cell.length_b   1.000
_cell.length_c   1.000
_cell.angle_alpha   90.00
_cell.angle_beta   90.00
_cell.angle_gamma   90.00
#
_symmetry.space_group_name_H-M   'P 1'
#
loop_
_entity.id
_entity.type
_entity.pdbx_description
1 polymer ?
#
loop_
_entity_poly.entity_id
_entity_poly.type
_entity_poly.pdbx_seq_one_letter_code
_entity_poly.pdbx_strand_id
1 'polypeptide(L)'
;MQIIKGFKVKAGEARFGIHYKMKGVTFNTLDVKISGADTDGKVAVFEQTGLTPNGGPPLHIHPFQDEWFYVIEGEYLFQIGNDKYELMAGDTIFLPKEIQHAFVQLTEKGKMIVTYSPAGKMESFFKTTNNWITPPTKEEIIKVFADHDMKVVGPPLKVDQ
;
A
#
# COMPACT_ATOMS: atom_id res chain seq x y z
N MET A 1 12.66 25.60 12.34
CA MET A 1 12.79 24.40 11.49
C MET A 1 13.47 23.31 12.32
N GLN A 2 12.79 22.20 12.51
CA GLN A 2 13.37 21.06 13.16
C GLN A 2 14.29 20.33 12.18
N ILE A 3 15.58 20.22 12.53
CA ILE A 3 16.53 19.47 11.71
C ILE A 3 16.36 17.98 12.02
N ILE A 4 15.91 17.22 11.03
CA ILE A 4 15.78 15.78 11.15
C ILE A 4 17.14 15.16 10.81
N LYS A 5 17.68 14.39 11.75
CA LYS A 5 18.91 13.64 11.52
C LYS A 5 18.64 12.41 10.69
N GLY A 6 19.62 11.99 9.89
CA GLY A 6 19.56 10.71 9.23
C GLY A 6 19.40 9.56 10.24
N PHE A 7 18.72 8.50 9.83
CA PHE A 7 18.46 7.34 10.67
C PHE A 7 18.49 6.05 9.85
N LYS A 8 18.57 4.94 10.56
CA LYS A 8 18.49 3.60 9.99
C LYS A 8 17.28 2.88 10.59
N VAL A 9 16.47 2.25 9.76
CA VAL A 9 15.46 1.27 10.18
C VAL A 9 15.97 -0.10 9.77
N LYS A 10 16.19 -0.99 10.74
CA LYS A 10 16.73 -2.33 10.47
C LYS A 10 15.74 -3.19 9.69
N ALA A 11 16.28 -4.22 9.03
CA ALA A 11 15.44 -5.23 8.37
C ALA A 11 14.45 -5.83 9.37
N GLY A 12 13.17 -5.94 8.96
CA GLY A 12 12.12 -6.46 9.80
C GLY A 12 11.58 -5.50 10.87
N GLU A 13 12.14 -4.32 11.00
CA GLU A 13 11.67 -3.30 11.94
C GLU A 13 10.91 -2.17 11.23
N ALA A 14 10.12 -1.43 12.00
CA ALA A 14 9.39 -0.26 11.53
C ALA A 14 9.88 1.02 12.20
N ARG A 15 9.73 2.15 11.51
CA ARG A 15 10.20 3.49 11.94
C ARG A 15 9.76 3.86 13.36
N PHE A 16 8.57 3.44 13.77
CA PHE A 16 8.01 3.71 15.10
C PHE A 16 7.70 2.42 15.87
N GLY A 17 8.23 1.28 15.44
CA GLY A 17 8.07 0.00 16.11
C GLY A 17 6.69 -0.64 15.96
N ILE A 18 5.85 -0.16 15.07
CA ILE A 18 4.49 -0.67 14.85
C ILE A 18 4.38 -1.32 13.47
N HIS A 19 3.89 -2.56 13.45
CA HIS A 19 3.62 -3.32 12.23
C HIS A 19 2.12 -3.23 11.95
N TYR A 20 1.74 -2.39 10.98
CA TYR A 20 0.32 -2.22 10.63
C TYR A 20 -0.17 -3.38 9.78
N LYS A 21 -1.24 -4.04 10.21
CA LYS A 21 -1.94 -5.04 9.41
C LYS A 21 -3.13 -4.40 8.72
N MET A 22 -3.22 -4.59 7.41
CA MET A 22 -4.28 -4.03 6.59
C MET A 22 -5.49 -4.96 6.61
N LYS A 23 -6.06 -5.14 7.81
CA LYS A 23 -7.16 -6.07 8.06
C LYS A 23 -8.36 -5.78 7.16
N GLY A 24 -8.93 -6.83 6.60
CA GLY A 24 -10.14 -6.74 5.78
C GLY A 24 -9.95 -6.16 4.38
N VAL A 25 -8.75 -5.69 4.05
CA VAL A 25 -8.45 -5.16 2.71
C VAL A 25 -7.50 -6.10 1.96
N THR A 26 -6.25 -6.22 2.41
CA THR A 26 -5.25 -7.09 1.77
C THR A 26 -4.66 -8.13 2.70
N PHE A 27 -4.82 -7.98 4.00
CA PHE A 27 -4.18 -8.79 5.06
C PHE A 27 -2.65 -8.70 5.06
N ASN A 28 -2.08 -7.76 4.34
CA ASN A 28 -0.65 -7.51 4.31
C ASN A 28 -0.20 -6.74 5.55
N THR A 29 1.08 -6.88 5.88
CA THR A 29 1.72 -6.05 6.91
C THR A 29 2.42 -4.87 6.23
N LEU A 30 2.17 -3.67 6.72
CA LEU A 30 2.79 -2.44 6.25
C LEU A 30 3.69 -1.90 7.36
N ASP A 31 4.99 -1.83 7.08
CA ASP A 31 5.98 -1.25 7.98
C ASP A 31 6.41 0.10 7.44
N VAL A 32 6.23 1.15 8.24
CA VAL A 32 6.75 2.48 7.90
C VAL A 32 8.27 2.40 7.90
N LYS A 33 8.91 2.74 6.80
CA LYS A 33 10.36 2.85 6.71
C LYS A 33 10.80 4.32 6.75
N ILE A 34 10.07 5.17 6.03
CA ILE A 34 10.23 6.62 6.09
C ILE A 34 8.84 7.20 6.25
N SER A 35 8.64 7.96 7.33
CA SER A 35 7.37 8.61 7.62
C SER A 35 7.21 9.92 6.86
N GLY A 36 5.97 10.30 6.58
CA GLY A 36 5.68 11.66 6.10
C GLY A 36 6.20 12.74 7.04
N ALA A 37 6.25 12.47 8.34
CA ALA A 37 6.83 13.38 9.33
C ALA A 37 8.35 13.58 9.14
N ASP A 38 9.05 12.59 8.61
CA ASP A 38 10.49 12.67 8.34
C ASP A 38 10.81 13.55 7.12
N THR A 39 9.86 13.75 6.21
CA THR A 39 10.06 14.39 4.91
C THR A 39 9.24 15.67 4.71
N ASP A 40 8.68 16.20 5.78
CA ASP A 40 7.77 17.36 5.71
C ASP A 40 6.58 17.10 4.78
N GLY A 41 6.04 15.87 4.83
CA GLY A 41 4.89 15.45 4.05
C GLY A 41 5.16 15.15 2.57
N LYS A 42 6.41 15.22 2.13
CA LYS A 42 6.73 15.06 0.70
C LYS A 42 6.67 13.62 0.24
N VAL A 43 7.09 12.68 1.09
CA VAL A 43 7.18 11.26 0.75
C VAL A 43 6.94 10.42 1.99
N ALA A 44 6.28 9.27 1.83
CA ALA A 44 6.26 8.19 2.82
C ALA A 44 6.63 6.88 2.12
N VAL A 45 7.44 6.06 2.78
CA VAL A 45 7.92 4.78 2.25
C VAL A 45 7.56 3.66 3.22
N PHE A 46 6.95 2.61 2.68
CA PHE A 46 6.52 1.44 3.45
C PHE A 46 7.11 0.17 2.85
N GLU A 47 7.39 -0.79 3.71
CA GLU A 47 7.61 -2.17 3.27
C GLU A 47 6.31 -2.94 3.48
N GLN A 48 5.83 -3.55 2.42
CA GLN A 48 4.62 -4.37 2.41
C GLN A 48 5.00 -5.84 2.31
N THR A 49 4.56 -6.64 3.27
CA THR A 49 4.79 -8.09 3.30
C THR A 49 3.46 -8.81 3.28
N GLY A 50 3.30 -9.72 2.32
CA GLY A 50 2.14 -10.59 2.19
C GLY A 50 2.55 -12.05 2.33
N LEU A 51 1.76 -12.82 3.07
CA LEU A 51 2.00 -14.25 3.31
C LEU A 51 0.94 -15.15 2.65
N THR A 52 -0.01 -14.54 1.94
CA THR A 52 -1.09 -15.29 1.28
C THR A 52 -1.27 -14.79 -0.15
N PRO A 53 -1.45 -15.70 -1.13
CA PRO A 53 -1.77 -15.29 -2.49
C PRO A 53 -3.21 -14.79 -2.60
N ASN A 54 -3.52 -14.15 -3.73
CA ASN A 54 -4.85 -13.66 -4.09
C ASN A 54 -5.42 -12.56 -3.19
N GLY A 55 -4.60 -11.94 -2.34
CA GLY A 55 -4.97 -10.75 -1.58
C GLY A 55 -4.62 -9.48 -2.33
N GLY A 56 -5.54 -8.51 -2.36
CA GLY A 56 -5.30 -7.22 -2.98
C GLY A 56 -6.40 -6.21 -2.65
N PRO A 57 -6.12 -4.91 -2.83
CA PRO A 57 -7.09 -3.86 -2.56
C PRO A 57 -8.17 -3.83 -3.65
N PRO A 58 -9.33 -3.21 -3.37
CA PRO A 58 -10.29 -2.92 -4.41
C PRO A 58 -9.68 -1.97 -5.45
N LEU A 59 -10.25 -1.95 -6.65
CA LEU A 59 -9.87 -0.97 -7.67
C LEU A 59 -10.16 0.43 -7.14
N HIS A 60 -9.15 1.29 -7.09
CA HIS A 60 -9.27 2.60 -6.47
C HIS A 60 -8.38 3.65 -7.15
N ILE A 61 -8.63 4.90 -6.77
CA ILE A 61 -7.93 6.06 -7.30
C ILE A 61 -7.32 6.84 -6.13
N HIS A 62 -6.10 7.31 -6.31
CA HIS A 62 -5.46 8.33 -5.46
C HIS A 62 -5.52 9.67 -6.21
N PRO A 63 -6.47 10.57 -5.91
CA PRO A 63 -6.60 11.83 -6.67
C PRO A 63 -5.40 12.77 -6.51
N PHE A 64 -4.67 12.68 -5.38
CA PHE A 64 -3.66 13.66 -5.01
C PHE A 64 -2.24 13.09 -4.87
N GLN A 65 -2.05 11.78 -5.08
CA GLN A 65 -0.78 11.10 -4.82
C GLN A 65 -0.34 10.29 -6.03
N ASP A 66 0.93 10.35 -6.34
CA ASP A 66 1.60 9.33 -7.12
C ASP A 66 2.04 8.21 -6.18
N GLU A 67 2.08 7.00 -6.69
CA GLU A 67 2.46 5.81 -5.96
C GLU A 67 3.35 4.95 -6.84
N TRP A 68 4.38 4.34 -6.25
CA TRP A 68 5.18 3.36 -6.99
C TRP A 68 5.63 2.23 -6.08
N PHE A 69 5.82 1.07 -6.70
CA PHE A 69 6.25 -0.15 -6.03
C PHE A 69 7.57 -0.62 -6.60
N TYR A 70 8.35 -1.25 -5.74
CA TYR A 70 9.52 -2.03 -6.11
C TYR A 70 9.37 -3.41 -5.50
N VAL A 71 9.37 -4.47 -6.33
CA VAL A 71 9.19 -5.85 -5.85
C VAL A 71 10.54 -6.39 -5.34
N ILE A 72 10.53 -6.87 -4.10
CA ILE A 72 11.71 -7.51 -3.48
C ILE A 72 11.61 -9.03 -3.57
N GLU A 73 10.41 -9.60 -3.33
CA GLU A 73 10.16 -11.03 -3.30
C GLU A 73 8.77 -11.33 -3.83
N GLY A 74 8.63 -12.45 -4.53
CA GLY A 74 7.34 -12.90 -5.03
C GLY A 74 6.96 -12.33 -6.38
N GLU A 75 5.76 -12.65 -6.80
CA GLU A 75 5.18 -12.22 -8.07
C GLU A 75 3.84 -11.56 -7.85
N TYR A 76 3.54 -10.55 -8.65
CA TYR A 76 2.34 -9.72 -8.54
C TYR A 76 1.74 -9.45 -9.91
N LEU A 77 0.41 -9.33 -9.93
CA LEU A 77 -0.32 -8.80 -11.08
C LEU A 77 -0.85 -7.42 -10.69
N PHE A 78 -0.55 -6.41 -11.51
CA PHE A 78 -1.06 -5.04 -11.36
C PHE A 78 -1.98 -4.70 -12.51
N GLN A 79 -3.01 -3.91 -12.23
CA GLN A 79 -3.84 -3.25 -13.25
C GLN A 79 -3.75 -1.75 -13.04
N ILE A 80 -3.42 -1.01 -14.10
CA ILE A 80 -3.39 0.46 -14.14
C ILE A 80 -4.28 0.88 -15.32
N GLY A 81 -5.36 1.61 -15.04
CA GLY A 81 -6.38 1.84 -16.06
C GLY A 81 -6.90 0.50 -16.56
N ASN A 82 -6.76 0.24 -17.85
CA ASN A 82 -7.15 -1.03 -18.48
C ASN A 82 -5.96 -1.96 -18.77
N ASP A 83 -4.74 -1.53 -18.47
CA ASP A 83 -3.54 -2.30 -18.75
C ASP A 83 -3.16 -3.18 -17.56
N LYS A 84 -2.68 -4.38 -17.86
CA LYS A 84 -2.21 -5.33 -16.85
C LYS A 84 -0.72 -5.60 -17.00
N TYR A 85 -0.04 -5.73 -15.85
CA TYR A 85 1.41 -5.94 -15.78
C TYR A 85 1.71 -7.03 -14.77
N GLU A 86 2.51 -8.01 -15.17
CA GLU A 86 3.07 -9.01 -14.25
C GLU A 86 4.44 -8.53 -13.78
N LEU A 87 4.66 -8.57 -12.45
CA LEU A 87 5.90 -8.13 -11.83
C LEU A 87 6.56 -9.27 -11.06
N MET A 88 7.88 -9.30 -11.11
CA MET A 88 8.74 -10.18 -10.31
C MET A 88 9.78 -9.36 -9.56
N ALA A 89 10.54 -10.03 -8.70
CA ALA A 89 11.61 -9.38 -7.93
C ALA A 89 12.54 -8.54 -8.82
N GLY A 90 12.77 -7.30 -8.43
CA GLY A 90 13.56 -6.33 -9.17
C GLY A 90 12.76 -5.40 -10.07
N ASP A 91 11.49 -5.69 -10.32
CA ASP A 91 10.63 -4.84 -11.15
C ASP A 91 10.10 -3.64 -10.36
N THR A 92 9.89 -2.55 -11.07
CA THR A 92 9.26 -1.32 -10.56
C THR A 92 8.04 -0.98 -11.40
N ILE A 93 6.99 -0.49 -10.76
CA ILE A 93 5.78 -0.01 -11.44
C ILE A 93 5.39 1.36 -10.88
N PHE A 94 5.04 2.29 -11.76
CA PHE A 94 4.60 3.63 -11.43
C PHE A 94 3.09 3.78 -11.65
N LEU A 95 2.37 4.19 -10.61
CA LEU A 95 0.94 4.40 -10.61
C LEU A 95 0.67 5.90 -10.48
N PRO A 96 0.38 6.58 -11.60
CA PRO A 96 0.14 8.04 -11.54
C PRO A 96 -1.16 8.36 -10.79
N LYS A 97 -1.18 9.50 -10.14
CA LYS A 97 -2.40 10.01 -9.52
C LYS A 97 -3.54 10.09 -10.55
N GLU A 98 -4.77 10.02 -10.06
CA GLU A 98 -6.01 10.08 -10.85
C GLU A 98 -6.29 8.85 -11.72
N ILE A 99 -5.35 7.93 -11.88
CA ILE A 99 -5.56 6.70 -12.65
C ILE A 99 -5.91 5.55 -11.71
N GLN A 100 -7.00 4.86 -12.00
CA GLN A 100 -7.44 3.72 -11.22
C GLN A 100 -6.45 2.57 -11.29
N HIS A 101 -6.26 1.89 -10.16
CA HIS A 101 -5.38 0.73 -10.08
C HIS A 101 -5.78 -0.26 -9.01
N ALA A 102 -5.29 -1.47 -9.17
CA ALA A 102 -5.37 -2.55 -8.19
C ALA A 102 -4.19 -3.49 -8.40
N PHE A 103 -3.92 -4.33 -7.42
CA PHE A 103 -2.93 -5.39 -7.57
C PHE A 103 -3.36 -6.64 -6.80
N VAL A 104 -2.73 -7.76 -7.13
CA VAL A 104 -2.91 -9.02 -6.42
C VAL A 104 -1.57 -9.76 -6.34
N GLN A 105 -1.30 -10.35 -5.17
CA GLN A 105 -0.14 -11.21 -4.97
C GLN A 105 -0.41 -12.59 -5.58
N LEU A 106 0.51 -13.10 -6.38
CA LEU A 106 0.38 -14.38 -7.07
C LEU A 106 1.04 -15.54 -6.32
N THR A 107 2.08 -15.26 -5.54
CA THR A 107 2.85 -16.26 -4.79
C THR A 107 2.49 -16.25 -3.31
N GLU A 108 2.83 -17.33 -2.60
CA GLU A 108 2.55 -17.45 -1.15
C GLU A 108 3.25 -16.38 -0.33
N LYS A 109 4.48 -16.03 -0.73
CA LYS A 109 5.26 -14.97 -0.09
C LYS A 109 5.45 -13.84 -1.06
N GLY A 110 5.30 -12.63 -0.57
CA GLY A 110 5.56 -11.43 -1.36
C GLY A 110 6.04 -10.29 -0.48
N LYS A 111 6.91 -9.47 -1.04
CA LYS A 111 7.43 -8.27 -0.39
C LYS A 111 7.67 -7.19 -1.42
N MET A 112 7.18 -5.99 -1.11
CA MET A 112 7.35 -4.81 -1.96
C MET A 112 7.70 -3.60 -1.10
N ILE A 113 8.45 -2.68 -1.67
CA ILE A 113 8.53 -1.31 -1.15
C ILE A 113 7.50 -0.50 -1.91
N VAL A 114 6.66 0.23 -1.18
CA VAL A 114 5.69 1.17 -1.74
C VAL A 114 5.99 2.57 -1.27
N THR A 115 5.95 3.51 -2.19
CA THR A 115 6.21 4.93 -1.93
C THR A 115 5.03 5.77 -2.39
N TYR A 116 4.64 6.72 -1.55
CA TYR A 116 3.60 7.71 -1.86
C TYR A 116 4.20 9.10 -1.89
N SER A 117 3.88 9.89 -2.90
CA SER A 117 4.31 11.28 -3.02
C SER A 117 3.14 12.16 -3.49
N PRO A 118 2.67 13.11 -2.67
CA PRO A 118 3.01 13.34 -1.26
C PRO A 118 2.60 12.17 -0.34
N ALA A 119 3.08 12.21 0.90
CA ALA A 119 2.75 11.20 1.91
C ALA A 119 1.23 11.11 2.20
N GLY A 120 0.54 12.24 2.14
CA GLY A 120 -0.89 12.30 2.37
C GLY A 120 -1.31 11.67 3.69
N LYS A 121 -2.43 10.94 3.65
CA LYS A 121 -3.01 10.29 4.82
C LYS A 121 -2.74 8.78 4.89
N MET A 122 -1.71 8.28 4.23
CA MET A 122 -1.48 6.83 4.13
C MET A 122 -1.12 6.18 5.46
N GLU A 123 -0.29 6.82 6.28
CA GLU A 123 0.02 6.28 7.62
C GLU A 123 -1.25 6.19 8.47
N SER A 124 -2.10 7.21 8.44
CA SER A 124 -3.39 7.23 9.13
C SER A 124 -4.33 6.13 8.61
N PHE A 125 -4.35 5.91 7.31
CA PHE A 125 -5.13 4.85 6.68
C PHE A 125 -4.72 3.46 7.22
N PHE A 126 -3.44 3.16 7.21
CA PHE A 126 -2.94 1.87 7.70
C PHE A 126 -3.16 1.70 9.21
N LYS A 127 -3.04 2.78 9.99
CA LYS A 127 -3.36 2.77 11.41
C LYS A 127 -4.85 2.45 11.64
N THR A 128 -5.74 3.05 10.89
CA THR A 128 -7.18 2.83 10.99
C THR A 128 -7.54 1.38 10.67
N THR A 129 -7.03 0.82 9.57
CA THR A 129 -7.29 -0.56 9.18
C THR A 129 -6.70 -1.57 10.17
N ASN A 130 -5.55 -1.24 10.75
CA ASN A 130 -4.92 -2.07 11.79
C ASN A 130 -5.77 -2.15 13.07
N ASN A 131 -6.54 -1.11 13.36
CA ASN A 131 -7.34 -1.04 14.59
C ASN A 131 -8.70 -1.72 14.47
N TRP A 132 -9.10 -2.19 13.30
CA TRP A 132 -10.35 -2.95 13.16
C TRP A 132 -10.30 -4.24 13.97
N ILE A 133 -11.35 -4.48 14.75
CA ILE A 133 -11.48 -5.69 15.59
C ILE A 133 -12.25 -6.78 14.84
N THR A 134 -13.30 -6.38 14.10
CA THR A 134 -14.12 -7.28 13.29
C THR A 134 -13.89 -7.03 11.80
N PRO A 135 -14.12 -8.02 10.93
CA PRO A 135 -14.03 -7.79 9.49
C PRO A 135 -14.92 -6.64 9.06
N PRO A 136 -14.42 -5.69 8.27
CA PRO A 136 -15.21 -4.54 7.81
C PRO A 136 -16.26 -4.95 6.79
N THR A 137 -17.36 -4.20 6.72
CA THR A 137 -18.31 -4.29 5.63
C THR A 137 -17.74 -3.62 4.38
N LYS A 138 -18.36 -3.89 3.24
CA LYS A 138 -17.99 -3.21 1.97
C LYS A 138 -18.13 -1.69 2.10
N GLU A 139 -19.18 -1.22 2.77
CA GLU A 139 -19.44 0.20 3.01
C GLU A 139 -18.35 0.82 3.89
N GLU A 140 -17.90 0.10 4.93
CA GLU A 140 -16.82 0.56 5.80
C GLU A 140 -15.50 0.66 5.05
N ILE A 141 -15.22 -0.26 4.12
CA ILE A 141 -14.03 -0.19 3.27
C ILE A 141 -14.11 1.04 2.36
N ILE A 142 -15.23 1.26 1.69
CA ILE A 142 -15.43 2.44 0.83
C ILE A 142 -15.24 3.73 1.64
N LYS A 143 -15.80 3.76 2.85
CA LYS A 143 -15.71 4.93 3.73
C LYS A 143 -14.27 5.20 4.17
N VAL A 144 -13.51 4.20 4.60
CA VAL A 144 -12.15 4.41 5.06
C VAL A 144 -11.23 4.90 3.93
N PHE A 145 -11.44 4.42 2.72
CA PHE A 145 -10.75 4.96 1.54
C PHE A 145 -11.09 6.45 1.35
N ALA A 146 -12.39 6.80 1.35
CA ALA A 146 -12.84 8.18 1.17
C ALA A 146 -12.33 9.12 2.27
N ASP A 147 -12.33 8.67 3.52
CA ASP A 147 -11.81 9.44 4.66
C ASP A 147 -10.31 9.75 4.55
N HIS A 148 -9.58 8.99 3.70
CA HIS A 148 -8.14 9.12 3.50
C HIS A 148 -7.79 9.57 2.07
N ASP A 149 -8.69 10.33 1.44
CA ASP A 149 -8.48 10.94 0.12
C ASP A 149 -8.26 9.92 -1.02
N MET A 150 -8.87 8.76 -0.91
CA MET A 150 -8.91 7.75 -1.96
C MET A 150 -10.35 7.45 -2.36
N LYS A 151 -10.55 6.90 -3.55
CA LYS A 151 -11.88 6.55 -4.04
C LYS A 151 -11.90 5.13 -4.55
N VAL A 152 -12.76 4.28 -3.96
CA VAL A 152 -13.03 2.95 -4.48
C VAL A 152 -13.92 3.06 -5.71
N VAL A 153 -13.50 2.45 -6.83
CA VAL A 153 -14.20 2.53 -8.12
C VAL A 153 -14.53 1.16 -8.71
N GLY A 154 -14.15 0.08 -8.06
CA GLY A 154 -14.46 -1.27 -8.54
C GLY A 154 -14.01 -2.34 -7.54
N PRO A 155 -14.25 -3.61 -7.88
CA PRO A 155 -13.87 -4.74 -7.03
C PRO A 155 -12.37 -4.97 -7.05
N PRO A 156 -11.84 -5.79 -6.12
CA PRO A 156 -10.47 -6.27 -6.19
C PRO A 156 -10.17 -7.00 -7.49
N LEU A 157 -8.93 -6.90 -7.94
CA LEU A 157 -8.46 -7.62 -9.12
C LEU A 157 -8.53 -9.13 -8.88
N LYS A 158 -9.06 -9.86 -9.85
CA LYS A 158 -9.10 -11.32 -9.81
C LYS A 158 -8.03 -11.89 -10.72
N VAL A 159 -7.45 -12.99 -10.30
CA VAL A 159 -6.58 -13.78 -11.16
C VAL A 159 -7.46 -14.65 -12.02
N ASP A 160 -7.24 -14.65 -13.33
CA ASP A 160 -7.92 -15.54 -14.25
C ASP A 160 -7.50 -16.97 -13.94
N GLN A 161 -8.49 -17.82 -13.73
CA GLN A 161 -8.26 -19.24 -13.48
C GLN A 161 -8.19 -20.00 -14.80
#